data_2cc5b1160e48cc58b1b3ab8e09753d56
#
_entry.id   2cc5b1160e48cc58b1b3ab8e09753d56
#
_cell.length_a   1.000
_cell.length_b   1.000
_cell.length_c   1.000
_cell.angle_alpha   90.00
_cell.angle_beta   90.00
_cell.angle_gamma   90.00
#
_symmetry.space_group_name_H-M   'P 1'
#
loop_
_entity.id
_entity.type
_entity.pdbx_description
1 polymer ?
#
loop_
_entity_poly.entity_id
_entity_poly.type
_entity_poly.pdbx_seq_one_letter_code
_entity_poly.pdbx_strand_id
1 'polypeptide(L)'
;MQDRLYIITNESINLDKDNRFYCDNIDLKSIPEELNKFSKITIIARHSQKQRSKKINIDEIKISKNIVTYLIEIFKSLKNDRSKYLIISLSPYTLLASVFLKIFLKKHYIYLRSDGFREYKAILGFFGPYIYSFIFQVGVFKANLIACRKHLLRKKNGTIVNPSQL
;
A
#
# COMPACT_ATOMS: atom_id res chain seq x y z
N MET A 1 19.58 -16.65 -1.93
CA MET A 1 18.90 -15.57 -1.16
C MET A 1 17.68 -15.13 -1.95
N GLN A 2 16.50 -15.20 -1.34
CA GLN A 2 15.24 -15.04 -2.03
C GLN A 2 14.76 -13.58 -1.98
N ASP A 3 14.23 -13.05 -3.09
CA ASP A 3 13.65 -11.70 -3.17
C ASP A 3 12.35 -11.66 -2.37
N ARG A 4 12.22 -10.69 -1.46
CA ARG A 4 11.04 -10.50 -0.61
C ARG A 4 10.28 -9.27 -1.06
N LEU A 5 8.94 -9.39 -1.15
CA LEU A 5 8.06 -8.25 -1.44
C LEU A 5 7.32 -7.82 -0.18
N TYR A 6 7.38 -6.53 0.13
CA TYR A 6 6.53 -5.89 1.13
C TYR A 6 5.43 -5.09 0.43
N ILE A 7 4.19 -5.46 0.70
CA ILE A 7 3.00 -4.72 0.27
C ILE A 7 2.56 -3.83 1.43
N ILE A 8 2.60 -2.52 1.23
CA ILE A 8 2.28 -1.53 2.25
C ILE A 8 0.96 -0.87 1.89
N THR A 9 -0.02 -0.93 2.78
CA THR A 9 -1.37 -0.43 2.51
C THR A 9 -1.98 0.28 3.72
N ASN A 10 -2.94 1.18 3.46
CA ASN A 10 -3.78 1.80 4.49
C ASN A 10 -5.01 0.95 4.83
N GLU A 11 -5.21 -0.18 4.16
CA GLU A 11 -6.35 -1.04 4.43
C GLU A 11 -6.33 -1.58 5.86
N SER A 12 -7.52 -1.80 6.39
CA SER A 12 -7.69 -2.35 7.73
C SER A 12 -7.96 -3.84 7.63
N ILE A 13 -7.15 -4.62 8.33
CA ILE A 13 -7.22 -6.08 8.36
C ILE A 13 -7.69 -6.52 9.75
N ASN A 14 -8.64 -7.43 9.77
CA ASN A 14 -9.12 -8.11 10.97
C ASN A 14 -8.47 -9.48 11.08
N LEU A 15 -8.12 -9.86 12.31
CA LEU A 15 -7.67 -11.20 12.66
C LEU A 15 -8.81 -11.88 13.42
N ASP A 16 -9.26 -13.03 12.96
CA ASP A 16 -10.28 -13.82 13.64
C ASP A 16 -9.68 -14.70 14.77
N LYS A 17 -10.54 -15.44 15.47
CA LYS A 17 -10.14 -16.32 16.57
C LYS A 17 -9.27 -17.50 16.11
N ASP A 18 -9.35 -17.88 14.84
CA ASP A 18 -8.57 -18.96 14.23
C ASP A 18 -7.26 -18.45 13.59
N ASN A 19 -6.84 -17.22 13.90
CA ASN A 19 -5.66 -16.56 13.33
C ASN A 19 -5.73 -16.40 11.80
N ARG A 20 -6.94 -16.25 11.25
CA ARG A 20 -7.14 -15.98 9.82
C ARG A 20 -7.32 -14.50 9.59
N PHE A 21 -6.78 -14.01 8.49
CA PHE A 21 -6.81 -12.59 8.13
C PHE A 21 -7.95 -12.30 7.16
N TYR A 22 -8.66 -11.20 7.40
CA TYR A 22 -9.78 -10.73 6.58
C TYR A 22 -9.66 -9.24 6.27
N CYS A 23 -10.01 -8.86 5.03
CA CYS A 23 -10.14 -7.48 4.57
C CYS A 23 -11.40 -7.31 3.73
N ASP A 24 -11.75 -6.07 3.37
CA ASP A 24 -12.85 -5.80 2.43
C ASP A 24 -12.35 -5.52 1.01
N ASN A 25 -11.04 -5.30 0.85
CA ASN A 25 -10.44 -4.95 -0.42
C ASN A 25 -10.07 -6.20 -1.22
N ILE A 26 -10.67 -6.34 -2.40
CA ILE A 26 -10.43 -7.48 -3.29
C ILE A 26 -8.99 -7.52 -3.81
N ASP A 27 -8.36 -6.37 -4.02
CA ASP A 27 -7.00 -6.30 -4.58
C ASP A 27 -5.96 -6.81 -3.59
N LEU A 28 -6.20 -6.67 -2.28
CA LEU A 28 -5.32 -7.29 -1.27
C LEU A 28 -5.41 -8.80 -1.28
N LYS A 29 -6.49 -9.37 -1.82
CA LYS A 29 -6.62 -10.81 -2.01
C LYS A 29 -5.91 -11.27 -3.29
N SER A 30 -6.13 -10.57 -4.41
CA SER A 30 -5.65 -11.00 -5.74
C SER A 30 -4.19 -10.63 -6.00
N ILE A 31 -3.74 -9.42 -5.65
CA ILE A 31 -2.36 -8.98 -5.90
C ILE A 31 -1.31 -9.96 -5.35
N PRO A 32 -1.42 -10.48 -4.10
CA PRO A 32 -0.47 -11.46 -3.61
C PRO A 32 -0.47 -12.78 -4.37
N GLU A 33 -1.64 -13.24 -4.83
CA GLU A 33 -1.77 -14.48 -5.59
C GLU A 33 -1.10 -14.36 -6.97
N GLU A 34 -1.14 -13.18 -7.58
CA GLU A 34 -0.54 -12.89 -8.88
C GLU A 34 0.97 -12.66 -8.82
N LEU A 35 1.49 -12.24 -7.67
CA LEU A 35 2.91 -11.97 -7.44
C LEU A 35 3.70 -13.18 -6.92
N ASN A 36 3.29 -14.39 -7.28
CA ASN A 36 3.92 -15.64 -6.85
C ASN A 36 5.40 -15.82 -7.25
N LYS A 37 5.94 -14.93 -8.10
CA LYS A 37 7.36 -14.88 -8.45
C LYS A 37 8.27 -14.49 -7.29
N PHE A 38 7.72 -13.83 -6.26
CA PHE A 38 8.46 -13.53 -5.04
C PHE A 38 8.45 -14.73 -4.11
N SER A 39 9.57 -15.00 -3.50
CA SER A 39 9.72 -16.13 -2.58
C SER A 39 8.95 -15.96 -1.27
N LYS A 40 8.73 -14.71 -0.87
CA LYS A 40 7.93 -14.36 0.30
C LYS A 40 7.27 -13.01 0.12
N ILE A 41 5.96 -12.97 0.40
CA ILE A 41 5.17 -11.74 0.39
C ILE A 41 4.74 -11.44 1.83
N THR A 42 5.01 -10.20 2.28
CA THR A 42 4.58 -9.71 3.58
C THR A 42 3.70 -8.48 3.39
N ILE A 43 2.49 -8.48 3.94
CA ILE A 43 1.63 -7.29 3.96
C ILE A 43 1.86 -6.52 5.27
N ILE A 44 2.01 -5.19 5.17
CA ILE A 44 1.97 -4.26 6.30
C ILE A 44 0.69 -3.45 6.19
N ALA A 45 -0.21 -3.61 7.16
CA ALA A 45 -1.55 -3.04 7.15
C ALA A 45 -1.99 -2.56 8.52
N ARG A 46 -3.16 -1.88 8.58
CA ARG A 46 -3.75 -1.41 9.82
C ARG A 46 -4.62 -2.50 10.46
N HIS A 47 -4.75 -2.43 11.79
CA HIS A 47 -5.69 -3.26 12.54
C HIS A 47 -7.14 -2.78 12.35
N SER A 48 -8.07 -3.72 12.18
CA SER A 48 -9.50 -3.48 12.24
C SER A 48 -10.11 -4.23 13.42
N GLN A 49 -10.89 -3.52 14.24
CA GLN A 49 -11.74 -4.16 15.26
C GLN A 49 -13.02 -4.74 14.65
N LYS A 50 -13.45 -4.21 13.48
CA LYS A 50 -14.63 -4.69 12.77
C LYS A 50 -14.30 -5.92 11.98
N GLN A 51 -15.17 -6.91 12.03
CA GLN A 51 -15.10 -8.11 11.18
C GLN A 51 -15.11 -7.70 9.71
N ARG A 52 -14.28 -8.34 8.90
CA ARG A 52 -14.15 -8.15 7.47
C ARG A 52 -14.60 -9.38 6.71
N SER A 53 -14.95 -9.23 5.44
CA SER A 53 -15.67 -10.25 4.69
C SER A 53 -14.77 -11.21 3.88
N LYS A 54 -13.61 -10.75 3.42
CA LYS A 54 -12.77 -11.50 2.47
C LYS A 54 -11.51 -12.02 3.14
N LYS A 55 -11.35 -13.34 3.13
CA LYS A 55 -10.15 -14.01 3.63
C LYS A 55 -8.95 -13.71 2.71
N ILE A 56 -7.81 -13.44 3.34
CA ILE A 56 -6.52 -13.24 2.67
C ILE A 56 -5.67 -14.48 2.91
N ASN A 57 -5.18 -15.10 1.84
CA ASN A 57 -4.23 -16.20 1.91
C ASN A 57 -2.84 -15.65 1.56
N ILE A 58 -2.02 -15.44 2.59
CA ILE A 58 -0.67 -14.90 2.41
C ILE A 58 0.24 -15.39 3.52
N ASP A 59 1.54 -15.48 3.21
CA ASP A 59 2.52 -16.06 4.13
C ASP A 59 2.68 -15.26 5.43
N GLU A 60 2.64 -13.94 5.33
CA GLU A 60 2.87 -13.09 6.50
C GLU A 60 2.12 -11.76 6.41
N ILE A 61 1.38 -11.43 7.46
CA ILE A 61 0.72 -10.12 7.60
C ILE A 61 1.16 -9.47 8.91
N LYS A 62 1.65 -8.22 8.81
CA LYS A 62 1.99 -7.37 9.95
C LYS A 62 0.87 -6.37 10.16
N ILE A 63 0.11 -6.55 11.21
CA ILE A 63 -1.01 -5.68 11.57
C ILE A 63 -0.57 -4.66 12.61
N SER A 64 -0.79 -3.38 12.30
CA SER A 64 -0.40 -2.26 13.15
C SER A 64 -1.60 -1.56 13.77
N LYS A 65 -1.60 -1.39 15.08
CA LYS A 65 -2.69 -0.74 15.81
C LYS A 65 -2.70 0.78 15.66
N ASN A 66 -1.53 1.39 15.45
CA ASN A 66 -1.36 2.84 15.31
C ASN A 66 -0.21 3.16 14.35
N ILE A 67 0.00 4.45 14.08
CA ILE A 67 1.02 4.92 13.15
C ILE A 67 2.44 4.58 13.58
N VAL A 68 2.72 4.59 14.88
CA VAL A 68 4.05 4.29 15.42
C VAL A 68 4.41 2.82 15.15
N THR A 69 3.51 1.89 15.51
CA THR A 69 3.70 0.47 15.24
C THR A 69 3.78 0.17 13.75
N TYR A 70 3.05 0.93 12.92
CA TYR A 70 3.11 0.83 11.46
C TYR A 70 4.50 1.19 10.92
N LEU A 71 5.07 2.30 11.38
CA LEU A 71 6.43 2.71 11.00
C LEU A 71 7.50 1.77 11.54
N ILE A 72 7.31 1.20 12.74
CA ILE A 72 8.22 0.18 13.29
C ILE A 72 8.26 -1.06 12.39
N GLU A 73 7.12 -1.54 11.90
CA GLU A 73 7.09 -2.69 10.99
C GLU A 73 7.77 -2.38 9.65
N ILE A 74 7.61 -1.16 9.13
CA ILE A 74 8.35 -0.72 7.94
C ILE A 74 9.85 -0.68 8.24
N PHE A 75 10.27 -0.14 9.39
CA PHE A 75 11.67 -0.09 9.79
C PHE A 75 12.29 -1.49 9.87
N LYS A 76 11.59 -2.45 10.49
CA LYS A 76 12.05 -3.84 10.55
C LYS A 76 12.24 -4.45 9.16
N SER A 77 11.42 -4.05 8.17
CA SER A 77 11.52 -4.55 6.80
C SER A 77 12.80 -4.09 6.08
N LEU A 78 13.39 -2.95 6.50
CA LEU A 78 14.58 -2.37 5.87
C LEU A 78 15.85 -3.22 6.06
N LYS A 79 15.88 -4.09 7.07
CA LYS A 79 17.04 -4.96 7.38
C LYS A 79 17.41 -5.91 6.24
N ASN A 80 16.49 -6.19 5.32
CA ASN A 80 16.76 -7.04 4.17
C ASN A 80 17.04 -6.18 2.94
N ASP A 81 18.28 -6.20 2.44
CA ASP A 81 18.70 -5.38 1.29
C ASP A 81 18.03 -5.73 -0.03
N ARG A 82 17.54 -6.95 -0.20
CA ARG A 82 16.81 -7.40 -1.40
C ARG A 82 15.31 -7.22 -1.32
N SER A 83 14.83 -6.45 -0.34
CA SER A 83 13.41 -6.15 -0.23
C SER A 83 12.95 -5.22 -1.34
N LYS A 84 11.82 -5.56 -1.96
CA LYS A 84 11.06 -4.68 -2.85
C LYS A 84 9.81 -4.19 -2.13
N TYR A 85 9.37 -3.00 -2.44
CA TYR A 85 8.26 -2.35 -1.76
C TYR A 85 7.20 -1.90 -2.76
N LEU A 86 5.96 -2.33 -2.51
CA LEU A 86 4.77 -1.90 -3.25
C LEU A 86 3.81 -1.21 -2.29
N ILE A 87 3.57 0.07 -2.49
CA ILE A 87 2.60 0.86 -1.75
C ILE A 87 1.29 0.87 -2.54
N ILE A 88 0.19 0.43 -1.93
CA ILE A 88 -1.14 0.45 -2.54
C ILE A 88 -1.88 1.69 -2.11
N SER A 89 -2.17 2.56 -3.06
CA SER A 89 -2.86 3.85 -2.91
C SER A 89 -2.14 4.83 -1.97
N LEU A 90 -2.44 6.11 -2.11
CA LEU A 90 -1.88 7.15 -1.27
C LEU A 90 -2.90 7.63 -0.24
N SER A 91 -2.48 7.61 1.01
CA SER A 91 -3.20 8.06 2.19
C SER A 91 -2.20 8.63 3.19
N PRO A 92 -2.59 9.22 4.32
CA PRO A 92 -1.63 9.68 5.32
C PRO A 92 -0.65 8.60 5.81
N TYR A 93 -1.13 7.38 6.03
CA TYR A 93 -0.27 6.26 6.45
C TYR A 93 0.74 5.85 5.38
N THR A 94 0.28 5.67 4.15
CA THR A 94 1.14 5.25 3.05
C THR A 94 2.03 6.38 2.54
N LEU A 95 1.65 7.65 2.73
CA LEU A 95 2.52 8.81 2.54
C LEU A 95 3.72 8.72 3.48
N LEU A 96 3.49 8.52 4.78
CA LEU A 96 4.57 8.38 5.75
C LEU A 96 5.47 7.19 5.41
N ALA A 97 4.89 6.07 4.97
CA ALA A 97 5.66 4.92 4.49
C ALA A 97 6.55 5.30 3.30
N SER A 98 6.01 6.00 2.30
CA SER A 98 6.77 6.45 1.13
C SER A 98 7.92 7.39 1.53
N VAL A 99 7.64 8.37 2.39
CA VAL A 99 8.67 9.29 2.91
C VAL A 99 9.76 8.52 3.65
N PHE A 100 9.37 7.60 4.51
CA PHE A 100 10.29 6.78 5.30
C PHE A 100 11.20 5.93 4.40
N LEU A 101 10.65 5.24 3.40
CA LEU A 101 11.43 4.48 2.43
C LEU A 101 12.41 5.35 1.65
N LYS A 102 12.05 6.59 1.33
CA LYS A 102 12.95 7.56 0.67
C LYS A 102 14.11 7.98 1.56
N ILE A 103 13.85 8.27 2.84
CA ILE A 103 14.91 8.62 3.81
C ILE A 103 15.95 7.50 3.86
N PHE A 104 15.51 6.24 3.83
CA PHE A 104 16.40 5.08 3.82
C PHE A 104 16.84 4.63 2.41
N LEU A 105 16.65 5.47 1.39
CA LEU A 105 17.06 5.26 0.00
C LEU A 105 16.55 3.94 -0.60
N LYS A 106 15.42 3.41 -0.10
CA LYS A 106 14.82 2.19 -0.64
C LYS A 106 13.94 2.51 -1.85
N LYS A 107 14.22 1.83 -2.97
CA LYS A 107 13.38 1.91 -4.17
C LYS A 107 12.02 1.30 -3.86
N HIS A 108 10.95 2.01 -4.21
CA HIS A 108 9.59 1.54 -4.02
C HIS A 108 8.69 1.94 -5.17
N TYR A 109 7.61 1.18 -5.31
CA TYR A 109 6.55 1.39 -6.29
C TYR A 109 5.30 1.88 -5.57
N ILE A 110 4.56 2.78 -6.21
CA ILE A 110 3.24 3.22 -5.72
C ILE A 110 2.21 2.84 -6.78
N TYR A 111 1.27 1.99 -6.41
CA TYR A 111 0.15 1.60 -7.24
C TYR A 111 -1.05 2.51 -6.98
N LEU A 112 -1.38 3.35 -7.96
CA LEU A 112 -2.51 4.27 -7.95
C LEU A 112 -3.73 3.56 -8.52
N ARG A 113 -4.63 3.11 -7.64
CA ARG A 113 -5.81 2.33 -8.00
C ARG A 113 -7.04 3.20 -8.21
N SER A 114 -7.21 4.20 -7.38
CA SER A 114 -8.39 5.07 -7.32
C SER A 114 -8.01 6.55 -7.44
N ASP A 115 -9.01 7.38 -7.77
CA ASP A 115 -8.83 8.83 -7.82
C ASP A 115 -8.97 9.45 -6.43
N GLY A 116 -7.87 9.51 -5.69
CA GLY A 116 -7.84 10.10 -4.36
C GLY A 116 -8.28 11.58 -4.33
N PHE A 117 -8.16 12.33 -5.42
CA PHE A 117 -8.71 13.70 -5.48
C PHE A 117 -10.23 13.70 -5.34
N ARG A 118 -10.90 12.75 -6.02
CA ARG A 118 -12.36 12.60 -5.90
C ARG A 118 -12.76 12.06 -4.53
N GLU A 119 -12.03 11.07 -4.01
CA GLU A 119 -12.28 10.49 -2.69
C GLU A 119 -12.16 11.54 -1.59
N TYR A 120 -11.06 12.29 -1.57
CA TYR A 120 -10.85 13.33 -0.57
C TYR A 120 -11.84 14.48 -0.70
N LYS A 121 -12.25 14.84 -1.93
CA LYS A 121 -13.33 15.81 -2.15
C LYS A 121 -14.64 15.32 -1.55
N ALA A 122 -14.97 14.04 -1.69
CA ALA A 122 -16.19 13.47 -1.13
C ALA A 122 -16.16 13.42 0.41
N ILE A 123 -14.99 13.19 1.03
CA ILE A 123 -14.84 13.07 2.49
C ILE A 123 -14.69 14.44 3.16
N LEU A 124 -13.89 15.35 2.59
CA LEU A 124 -13.45 16.60 3.21
C LEU A 124 -13.98 17.86 2.46
N GLY A 125 -14.87 17.68 1.49
CA GLY A 125 -15.45 18.78 0.72
C GLY A 125 -14.40 19.56 -0.06
N PHE A 126 -14.52 20.89 -0.03
CA PHE A 126 -13.68 21.83 -0.80
C PHE A 126 -12.17 21.66 -0.52
N PHE A 127 -11.78 21.40 0.72
CA PHE A 127 -10.38 21.28 1.10
C PHE A 127 -9.75 19.94 0.73
N GLY A 128 -10.56 18.92 0.47
CA GLY A 128 -10.09 17.56 0.18
C GLY A 128 -9.07 17.48 -0.96
N PRO A 129 -9.32 18.07 -2.14
CA PRO A 129 -8.37 18.06 -3.25
C PRO A 129 -7.03 18.72 -2.94
N TYR A 130 -6.99 19.77 -2.13
CA TYR A 130 -5.75 20.46 -1.74
C TYR A 130 -4.91 19.55 -0.82
N ILE A 131 -5.56 18.94 0.18
CA ILE A 131 -4.91 17.99 1.08
C ILE A 131 -4.36 16.80 0.29
N TYR A 132 -5.15 16.23 -0.60
CA TYR A 132 -4.69 15.11 -1.42
C TYR A 132 -3.61 15.51 -2.41
N SER A 133 -3.65 16.74 -2.94
CA SER A 133 -2.57 17.27 -3.81
C SER A 133 -1.23 17.26 -3.08
N PHE A 134 -1.20 17.69 -1.83
CA PHE A 134 0.00 17.62 -0.99
C PHE A 134 0.46 16.17 -0.78
N ILE A 135 -0.46 15.29 -0.37
CA ILE A 135 -0.18 13.85 -0.18
C ILE A 135 0.38 13.23 -1.46
N PHE A 136 -0.24 13.55 -2.60
CA PHE A 136 0.18 13.04 -3.90
C PHE A 136 1.58 13.52 -4.28
N GLN A 137 1.82 14.84 -4.25
CA GLN A 137 3.12 15.41 -4.66
C GLN A 137 4.27 14.89 -3.81
N VAL A 138 4.09 14.90 -2.48
CA VAL A 138 5.10 14.37 -1.57
C VAL A 138 5.25 12.86 -1.71
N GLY A 139 4.14 12.14 -1.81
CA GLY A 139 4.16 10.67 -1.92
C GLY A 139 4.86 10.16 -3.17
N VAL A 140 4.56 10.75 -4.35
CA VAL A 140 5.10 10.28 -5.63
C VAL A 140 6.52 10.78 -5.93
N PHE A 141 7.03 11.72 -5.16
CA PHE A 141 8.39 12.24 -5.38
C PHE A 141 9.41 11.10 -5.30
N LYS A 142 10.22 10.93 -6.36
CA LYS A 142 11.23 9.84 -6.48
C LYS A 142 10.69 8.41 -6.31
N ALA A 143 9.38 8.20 -6.45
CA ALA A 143 8.79 6.85 -6.46
C ALA A 143 8.54 6.38 -7.91
N ASN A 144 8.54 5.06 -8.12
CA ASN A 144 8.09 4.48 -9.39
C ASN A 144 6.57 4.34 -9.35
N LEU A 145 5.88 4.91 -10.35
CA LEU A 145 4.43 4.91 -10.36
C LEU A 145 3.87 3.79 -11.25
N ILE A 146 2.87 3.13 -10.73
CA ILE A 146 2.02 2.19 -11.46
C ILE A 146 0.59 2.69 -11.30
N ALA A 147 -0.20 2.71 -12.36
CA ALA A 147 -1.58 3.15 -12.29
C ALA A 147 -2.50 2.25 -13.13
N CYS A 148 -3.71 2.00 -12.65
CA CYS A 148 -4.72 1.29 -13.42
C CYS A 148 -5.35 2.14 -14.55
N ARG A 149 -5.17 3.46 -14.50
CA ARG A 149 -5.69 4.41 -15.52
C ARG A 149 -4.76 5.60 -15.67
N LYS A 150 -4.57 6.07 -16.92
CA LYS A 150 -3.66 7.17 -17.26
C LYS A 150 -3.91 8.47 -16.47
N HIS A 151 -5.18 8.83 -16.25
CA HIS A 151 -5.50 10.09 -15.56
C HIS A 151 -5.06 10.13 -14.09
N LEU A 152 -4.86 8.96 -13.46
CA LEU A 152 -4.38 8.87 -12.06
C LEU A 152 -2.93 9.32 -11.92
N LEU A 153 -2.14 9.23 -12.99
CA LEU A 153 -0.74 9.69 -12.98
C LEU A 153 -0.58 11.21 -12.91
N ARG A 154 -1.65 11.98 -13.20
CA ARG A 154 -1.61 13.47 -13.11
C ARG A 154 -0.37 14.07 -13.77
N LYS A 155 -0.09 13.70 -15.02
CA LYS A 155 1.08 14.13 -15.82
C LYS A 155 2.45 13.66 -15.28
N LYS A 156 2.49 12.77 -14.31
CA LYS A 156 3.72 12.10 -13.89
C LYS A 156 4.00 10.90 -14.78
N ASN A 157 5.29 10.57 -14.92
CA ASN A 157 5.69 9.35 -15.62
C ASN A 157 5.38 8.13 -14.76
N GLY A 158 4.85 7.08 -15.38
CA GLY A 158 4.52 5.84 -14.70
C GLY A 158 4.04 4.77 -15.68
N THR A 159 3.98 3.54 -15.21
CA THR A 159 3.47 2.40 -15.97
C THR A 159 1.96 2.27 -15.79
N ILE A 160 1.25 2.07 -16.89
CA ILE A 160 -0.18 1.78 -16.84
C ILE A 160 -0.34 0.27 -16.93
N VAL A 161 -1.07 -0.30 -15.98
CA VAL A 161 -1.38 -1.74 -15.94
C VAL A 161 -2.89 -1.92 -15.89
N ASN A 162 -3.39 -2.88 -16.65
CA ASN A 162 -4.79 -3.24 -16.54
C ASN A 162 -4.99 -3.99 -15.21
N PRO A 163 -6.06 -3.73 -14.42
CA PRO A 163 -6.33 -4.48 -13.20
C PRO A 163 -6.38 -6.00 -13.36
N SER A 164 -6.67 -6.49 -14.58
CA SER A 164 -6.61 -7.91 -14.93
C SER A 164 -5.20 -8.44 -15.25
N GLN A 165 -4.17 -7.60 -15.15
CA GLN A 165 -2.77 -7.96 -15.48
C GLN A 165 -1.83 -7.83 -14.25
N LEU A 166 -2.40 -7.59 -13.09
CA LEU A 166 -1.73 -7.62 -11.80
C LEU A 166 -2.04 -8.93 -11.11
#